data_9d79f242c6bd691b077de6ed26700029
#
_entry.id   9d79f242c6bd691b077de6ed26700029
#
_cell.length_a   1.000
_cell.length_b   1.000
_cell.length_c   1.000
_cell.angle_alpha   90.00
_cell.angle_beta   90.00
_cell.angle_gamma   90.00
#
_symmetry.space_group_name_H-M   'P 1'
#
loop_
_entity.id
_entity.type
_entity.pdbx_description
1 polymer ?
#
loop_
_entity_poly.entity_id
_entity_poly.type
_entity_poly.pdbx_seq_one_letter_code
_entity_poly.pdbx_strand_id
1 'polypeptide(L)'
;MSDTITVRFFARFREELGTDQVTVPAQPGLTAGDILDTLGQRSGPWSQLRDNPAVMIAINQTMARPSTQVNSGDEVAFFPPVTGG
;
A
#
# COMPACT_ATOMS: atom_id res chain seq x y z
N MET A 1 14.46 6.71 17.28
CA MET A 1 13.41 7.11 16.35
C MET A 1 13.16 6.00 15.37
N SER A 2 11.92 5.68 15.17
CA SER A 2 11.58 4.57 14.28
C SER A 2 11.42 5.11 12.85
N ASP A 3 12.15 4.50 11.93
CA ASP A 3 11.99 4.80 10.53
C ASP A 3 10.83 3.97 10.02
N THR A 4 9.67 4.57 9.93
CA THR A 4 8.46 3.87 9.51
C THR A 4 7.78 4.59 8.36
N ILE A 5 6.97 3.80 7.64
CA ILE A 5 6.15 4.28 6.54
C ILE A 5 4.70 3.99 6.95
N THR A 6 3.85 4.98 6.80
CA THR A 6 2.42 4.81 7.03
C THR A 6 1.76 4.35 5.75
N VAL A 7 1.04 3.24 5.81
CA VAL A 7 0.30 2.70 4.66
C VAL A 7 -1.17 2.85 4.94
N ARG A 8 -1.90 3.52 4.06
CA ARG A 8 -3.32 3.77 4.22
C ARG A 8 -4.12 3.01 3.18
N PHE A 9 -5.31 2.59 3.58
CA PHE A 9 -6.23 1.85 2.73
C PHE A 9 -7.52 2.63 2.59
N PHE A 10 -8.07 2.62 1.39
CA PHE A 10 -9.28 3.38 1.09
C PHE A 10 -10.34 2.51 0.47
N ALA A 11 -11.59 2.97 0.56
CA ALA A 11 -12.75 2.34 -0.08
C ALA A 11 -12.86 0.88 0.35
N ARG A 12 -13.03 -0.01 -0.62
CA ARG A 12 -13.26 -1.41 -0.34
C ARG A 12 -12.11 -2.08 0.41
N PHE A 13 -10.85 -1.66 0.15
CA PHE A 13 -9.72 -2.23 0.87
C PHE A 13 -9.83 -1.98 2.37
N ARG A 14 -10.24 -0.78 2.76
CA ARG A 14 -10.40 -0.46 4.18
C ARG A 14 -11.43 -1.38 4.83
N GLU A 15 -12.52 -1.65 4.13
CA GLU A 15 -13.58 -2.50 4.65
C GLU A 15 -13.15 -3.97 4.72
N GLU A 16 -12.53 -4.46 3.65
CA GLU A 16 -12.15 -5.87 3.57
C GLU A 16 -10.99 -6.23 4.47
N LEU A 17 -10.03 -5.32 4.63
CA LEU A 17 -8.89 -5.55 5.50
C LEU A 17 -9.18 -5.27 6.97
N GLY A 18 -10.27 -4.57 7.25
CA GLY A 18 -10.68 -4.27 8.62
C GLY A 18 -9.82 -3.21 9.29
N THR A 19 -9.06 -2.45 8.52
CA THR A 19 -8.22 -1.38 9.05
C THR A 19 -8.06 -0.29 7.99
N ASP A 20 -7.87 0.94 8.43
CA ASP A 20 -7.66 2.05 7.52
C ASP A 20 -6.18 2.40 7.36
N GLN A 21 -5.31 1.89 8.23
CA GLN A 21 -3.88 2.12 8.07
C GLN A 21 -3.06 1.10 8.87
N VAL A 22 -1.83 0.89 8.40
CA VAL A 22 -0.82 0.15 9.13
C VAL A 22 0.50 0.87 8.97
N THR A 23 1.47 0.53 9.81
CA THR A 23 2.83 1.03 9.65
C THR A 23 3.76 -0.12 9.28
N VAL A 24 4.73 0.17 8.42
CA VAL A 24 5.75 -0.81 8.04
C VAL A 24 7.11 -0.17 8.23
N PRO A 25 8.15 -0.99 8.51
CA PRO A 25 9.50 -0.43 8.65
C PRO A 25 10.03 0.07 7.32
N ALA A 26 10.70 1.22 7.34
CA ALA A 26 11.38 1.73 6.16
C ALA A 26 12.71 0.99 5.99
N GLN A 27 13.06 0.71 4.75
CA GLN A 27 14.30 0.03 4.41
C GLN A 27 14.92 0.69 3.18
N PRO A 28 16.24 0.69 3.05
CA PRO A 28 16.88 1.23 1.86
C PRO A 28 16.38 0.52 0.60
N GLY A 29 16.02 1.31 -0.40
CA GLY A 29 15.58 0.75 -1.67
C GLY A 29 14.16 0.18 -1.67
N LEU A 30 13.41 0.36 -0.60
CA LEU A 30 12.04 -0.15 -0.54
C LEU A 30 11.16 0.56 -1.55
N THR A 31 10.38 -0.21 -2.31
CA THR A 31 9.43 0.33 -3.28
C THR A 31 8.00 0.11 -2.81
N ALA A 32 7.08 0.84 -3.44
CA ALA A 32 5.65 0.65 -3.16
C ALA A 32 5.22 -0.80 -3.47
N GLY A 33 5.78 -1.38 -4.53
CA GLY A 33 5.50 -2.77 -4.88
C GLY A 33 5.99 -3.74 -3.82
N ASP A 34 7.13 -3.46 -3.18
CA ASP A 34 7.62 -4.28 -2.09
C ASP A 34 6.66 -4.27 -0.91
N ILE A 35 6.11 -3.11 -0.60
CA ILE A 35 5.13 -2.99 0.48
C ILE A 35 3.87 -3.78 0.14
N LEU A 36 3.40 -3.63 -1.10
CA LEU A 36 2.22 -4.35 -1.57
C LEU A 36 2.42 -5.86 -1.46
N ASP A 37 3.57 -6.34 -1.90
CA ASP A 37 3.89 -7.76 -1.85
C ASP A 37 3.97 -8.27 -0.42
N THR A 38 4.64 -7.53 0.44
CA THR A 38 4.79 -7.90 1.85
C THR A 38 3.44 -7.99 2.55
N LEU A 39 2.59 -6.99 2.37
CA LEU A 39 1.26 -7.00 2.98
C LEU A 39 0.38 -8.08 2.36
N GLY A 40 0.52 -8.30 1.07
CA GLY A 40 -0.25 -9.33 0.37
C GLY A 40 0.10 -10.75 0.78
N GLN A 41 1.21 -10.95 1.48
CA GLN A 41 1.57 -12.27 2.01
C GLN A 41 0.81 -12.63 3.28
N ARG A 42 0.13 -11.67 3.89
CA ARG A 42 -0.70 -11.95 5.06
C ARG A 42 -1.89 -12.80 4.65
N SER A 43 -2.38 -13.60 5.60
CA SER A 43 -3.51 -14.48 5.32
C SER A 43 -4.80 -13.71 5.16
N GLY A 44 -5.80 -14.35 4.53
CA GLY A 44 -7.12 -13.79 4.38
C GLY A 44 -7.21 -12.75 3.28
N PRO A 45 -7.96 -11.67 3.48
CA PRO A 45 -8.21 -10.70 2.40
C PRO A 45 -7.00 -9.90 1.97
N TRP A 46 -5.89 -9.98 2.73
CA TRP A 46 -4.68 -9.22 2.39
C TRP A 46 -4.08 -9.64 1.06
N SER A 47 -4.27 -10.90 0.65
CA SER A 47 -3.70 -11.42 -0.59
C SER A 47 -4.20 -10.66 -1.82
N GLN A 48 -5.35 -10.02 -1.74
CA GLN A 48 -5.88 -9.25 -2.88
C GLN A 48 -4.99 -8.07 -3.25
N LEU A 49 -4.23 -7.54 -2.30
CA LEU A 49 -3.30 -6.46 -2.60
C LEU A 49 -2.23 -6.92 -3.58
N ARG A 50 -1.77 -8.14 -3.45
CA ARG A 50 -0.75 -8.73 -4.31
C ARG A 50 -1.33 -9.28 -5.60
N ASP A 51 -2.53 -9.85 -5.51
CA ASP A 51 -3.15 -10.55 -6.64
C ASP A 51 -3.85 -9.61 -7.61
N ASN A 52 -4.19 -8.39 -7.18
CA ASN A 52 -4.92 -7.45 -8.02
C ASN A 52 -3.92 -6.53 -8.74
N PRO A 53 -3.70 -6.72 -10.05
CA PRO A 53 -2.73 -5.91 -10.79
C PRO A 53 -3.17 -4.47 -11.00
N ALA A 54 -4.42 -4.16 -10.69
CA ALA A 54 -4.98 -2.84 -10.94
C ALA A 54 -5.03 -1.96 -9.69
N VAL A 55 -4.37 -2.40 -8.59
CA VAL A 55 -4.30 -1.58 -7.38
C VAL A 55 -3.63 -0.25 -7.70
N MET A 56 -4.26 0.83 -7.28
CA MET A 56 -3.72 2.17 -7.46
C MET A 56 -2.90 2.57 -6.25
N ILE A 57 -1.82 3.28 -6.49
CA ILE A 57 -0.85 3.66 -5.45
C ILE A 57 -0.65 5.16 -5.50
N ALA A 58 -0.64 5.79 -4.32
CA ALA A 58 -0.22 7.16 -4.18
C ALA A 58 0.79 7.26 -3.05
N ILE A 59 1.80 8.11 -3.22
CA ILE A 59 2.79 8.37 -2.19
C ILE A 59 2.74 9.86 -1.91
N ASN A 60 2.47 10.21 -0.66
CA ASN A 60 2.30 11.60 -0.23
C ASN A 60 1.31 12.33 -1.14
N GLN A 61 0.21 11.63 -1.47
CA GLN A 61 -0.92 12.15 -2.26
C GLN A 61 -0.57 12.38 -3.74
N THR A 62 0.55 11.82 -4.20
CA THR A 62 0.94 11.89 -5.61
C THR A 62 0.90 10.48 -6.19
N MET A 63 0.25 10.33 -7.33
CA MET A 63 0.15 9.02 -7.98
C MET A 63 1.54 8.43 -8.24
N ALA A 64 1.67 7.15 -7.98
CA ALA A 64 2.97 6.46 -8.04
C ALA A 64 2.80 5.10 -8.70
N ARG A 65 3.93 4.46 -8.94
CA ARG A 65 4.00 3.12 -9.54
C ARG A 65 4.57 2.14 -8.54
N PRO A 66 4.38 0.83 -8.76
CA PRO A 66 5.00 -0.16 -7.88
C PRO A 66 6.52 -0.03 -7.78
N SER A 67 7.17 0.46 -8.84
CA SER A 67 8.62 0.66 -8.83
C SER A 67 9.08 1.92 -8.12
N THR A 68 8.14 2.79 -7.71
CA THR A 68 8.50 4.04 -7.05
C THR A 68 9.06 3.76 -5.67
N GLN A 69 10.23 4.35 -5.38
CA GLN A 69 10.88 4.17 -4.09
C GLN A 69 10.15 4.95 -3.00
N VAL A 70 10.06 4.33 -1.81
CA VAL A 70 9.39 4.92 -0.66
C VAL A 70 10.42 5.13 0.44
N ASN A 71 10.38 6.28 1.07
CA ASN A 71 11.35 6.66 2.09
C ASN A 71 10.70 6.79 3.46
N SER A 72 11.55 6.75 4.49
CA SER A 72 11.09 6.95 5.86
C SER A 72 10.24 8.22 5.99
N GLY A 73 9.12 8.11 6.68
CA GLY A 73 8.21 9.21 6.88
C GLY A 73 7.18 9.41 5.78
N ASP A 74 7.31 8.67 4.67
CA ASP A 74 6.33 8.77 3.59
C ASP A 74 5.00 8.13 3.98
N GLU A 75 3.93 8.62 3.36
CA GLU A 75 2.61 8.02 3.47
C GLU A 75 2.26 7.39 2.13
N VAL A 76 1.98 6.09 2.16
CA VAL A 76 1.60 5.33 0.96
C VAL A 76 0.12 5.00 1.06
N ALA A 77 -0.62 5.25 0.00
CA ALA A 77 -2.04 4.92 -0.06
C ALA A 77 -2.28 3.87 -1.13
N PHE A 78 -3.04 2.84 -0.78
CA PHE A 78 -3.51 1.84 -1.72
C PHE A 78 -5.02 1.93 -1.84
N PHE A 79 -5.52 1.93 -3.05
CA PHE A 79 -6.95 1.94 -3.26
C PHE A 79 -7.30 1.12 -4.50
N PRO A 80 -8.53 0.57 -4.52
CA PRO A 80 -8.95 -0.26 -5.64
C PRO A 80 -9.11 0.59 -6.89
N PRO A 81 -9.01 -0.04 -8.07
CA PRO A 81 -9.22 0.70 -9.31
C PRO A 81 -10.62 1.27 -9.36
N VAL A 82 -10.72 2.49 -9.88
CA VAL A 82 -12.03 3.08 -10.14
C VAL A 82 -12.52 2.50 -11.45
N THR A 83 -13.50 1.63 -11.35
CA THR A 83 -14.17 1.18 -12.57
C THR A 83 -15.16 2.26 -12.93
N GLY A 84 -14.82 3.04 -13.91
CA GLY A 84 -15.72 4.04 -14.42
C GLY A 84 -16.95 3.35 -14.95
N GLY A 85 -18.00 3.64 -14.39
CA GLY A 85 -19.08 2.87 -14.81
C GLY A 85 -20.37 3.39 -14.68
#